data_b6b44898608c514ff3cdc39303a1abaf
#
_entry.id   b6b44898608c514ff3cdc39303a1abaf
#
_cell.length_a   1.000
_cell.length_b   1.000
_cell.length_c   1.000
_cell.angle_alpha   90.00
_cell.angle_beta   90.00
_cell.angle_gamma   90.00
#
_symmetry.space_group_name_H-M   'P 1'
#
loop_
_entity.id
_entity.type
_entity.pdbx_description
1 polymer ?
#
loop_
_entity_poly.entity_id
_entity_poly.type
_entity_poly.pdbx_seq_one_letter_code
_entity_poly.pdbx_strand_id
1 'polypeptide(L)'
;METHEQSIVAHPAGELPMVEARSAIADTFAGRVHVEWDAAAPVTPFGQLPFFIDYLKQAGLFEAWVADCPLSLTSPNAPKKRDLLGTVLLSVLAGHRRYAHITALRCDPVNPPLLGMGKVVSEDSARRGLAKIGEAKGLPWLQHHLDYCTAPLLSEPWVLDMDSTVKTLYGHQEGAEVGYNPHKPGRPSHAYHTYMLSSLRLVLRVDVLPGDEYNVAHATDGLWTLLDHLGPARRPALLRGDKSWGIERVMARAEQNDLAYLFRLRMTLNVKRSLERAMQQSDWADAGQGWQGKETTLRLQGWSRQRRIILLRRKLGRNLAMTDRTNPAQPLLGFAEVGPDKELWEYAALVTSLDSEILTLGQLYRDRADCENVFDELKNQWGWGGFTTQDLTRCRLLAGIVALAYNWWSLFTRLADPEHHREAITSRPLLLSAIARRTQHAGQVTLTISSTHGMRDKARGAYVRIAGFLAGLRENAEHLDPLEKWYRILSEALRHFLHGRQLQPPLRLKPA
;
A
#
# COMPACT_ATOMS: atom_id res chain seq x y z
N MET A 1 3.43 -67.37 -23.60
CA MET A 1 2.79 -66.13 -23.18
C MET A 1 3.78 -65.02 -23.50
N GLU A 2 3.61 -64.47 -24.68
CA GLU A 2 4.49 -63.42 -25.22
C GLU A 2 3.93 -62.08 -24.81
N THR A 3 4.71 -61.28 -24.10
CA THR A 3 4.39 -59.89 -23.75
C THR A 3 4.84 -59.00 -24.91
N HIS A 4 3.88 -58.41 -25.61
CA HIS A 4 4.12 -57.35 -26.58
C HIS A 4 4.47 -56.04 -25.86
N GLU A 5 5.73 -55.66 -25.81
CA GLU A 5 6.15 -54.29 -25.58
C GLU A 5 5.89 -53.45 -26.85
N GLN A 6 4.90 -52.54 -26.78
CA GLN A 6 4.75 -51.51 -27.79
C GLN A 6 5.75 -50.40 -27.50
N SER A 7 6.78 -50.32 -28.28
CA SER A 7 7.74 -49.20 -28.30
C SER A 7 7.03 -47.94 -28.82
N ILE A 8 6.91 -46.88 -27.97
CA ILE A 8 6.48 -45.56 -28.39
C ILE A 8 7.59 -44.94 -29.19
N VAL A 9 7.43 -44.87 -30.48
CA VAL A 9 8.32 -44.17 -31.42
C VAL A 9 8.10 -42.65 -31.16
N ALA A 10 9.07 -41.98 -30.53
CA ALA A 10 9.13 -40.54 -30.47
C ALA A 10 9.33 -39.96 -31.87
N HIS A 11 8.33 -39.30 -32.42
CA HIS A 11 8.51 -38.50 -33.62
C HIS A 11 9.39 -37.28 -33.29
N PRO A 12 10.42 -36.97 -34.11
CA PRO A 12 11.16 -35.73 -33.92
C PRO A 12 10.21 -34.55 -34.05
N ALA A 13 10.27 -33.62 -33.09
CA ALA A 13 9.56 -32.37 -33.15
C ALA A 13 10.07 -31.58 -34.37
N GLY A 14 9.42 -31.77 -35.52
CA GLY A 14 9.62 -30.94 -36.68
C GLY A 14 9.24 -29.50 -36.27
N GLU A 15 10.13 -28.55 -36.55
CA GLU A 15 9.81 -27.13 -36.47
C GLU A 15 8.52 -26.93 -37.27
N LEU A 16 7.44 -26.57 -36.54
CA LEU A 16 6.21 -26.13 -37.19
C LEU A 16 6.59 -24.92 -38.07
N PRO A 17 6.29 -24.94 -39.38
CA PRO A 17 6.58 -23.78 -40.20
C PRO A 17 5.89 -22.57 -39.55
N MET A 18 6.66 -21.51 -39.29
CA MET A 18 6.11 -20.21 -38.94
C MET A 18 5.27 -19.70 -40.10
N VAL A 19 4.06 -20.22 -40.19
CA VAL A 19 3.04 -19.61 -41.04
C VAL A 19 2.79 -18.23 -40.39
N GLU A 20 3.07 -17.17 -41.17
CA GLU A 20 2.50 -15.87 -40.83
C GLU A 20 0.98 -16.00 -40.86
N ALA A 21 0.43 -16.50 -39.78
CA ALA A 21 -1.02 -16.63 -39.65
C ALA A 21 -1.59 -15.22 -39.44
N ARG A 22 -1.85 -14.53 -40.57
CA ARG A 22 -2.54 -13.24 -40.57
C ARG A 22 -3.97 -13.38 -40.09
N SER A 23 -4.55 -14.56 -40.15
CA SER A 23 -5.90 -14.83 -39.66
C SER A 23 -6.02 -16.28 -39.14
N ALA A 24 -6.86 -16.46 -38.14
CA ALA A 24 -7.30 -17.76 -37.63
C ALA A 24 -8.81 -17.83 -37.58
N ILE A 25 -9.37 -19.04 -37.64
CA ILE A 25 -10.80 -19.24 -37.52
C ILE A 25 -11.08 -19.93 -36.20
N ALA A 26 -12.02 -19.36 -35.42
CA ALA A 26 -12.52 -19.94 -34.19
C ALA A 26 -14.02 -20.19 -34.30
N ASP A 27 -14.49 -21.39 -33.98
CA ASP A 27 -15.91 -21.67 -33.85
C ASP A 27 -16.35 -21.36 -32.40
N THR A 28 -17.35 -20.49 -32.28
CA THR A 28 -17.88 -20.05 -30.97
C THR A 28 -19.34 -20.43 -30.85
N PHE A 29 -19.91 -20.29 -29.65
CA PHE A 29 -21.35 -20.50 -29.43
C PHE A 29 -22.24 -19.52 -30.25
N ALA A 30 -21.69 -18.40 -30.70
CA ALA A 30 -22.39 -17.46 -31.58
C ALA A 30 -22.13 -17.68 -33.09
N GLY A 31 -21.35 -18.73 -33.44
CA GLY A 31 -20.94 -19.05 -34.80
C GLY A 31 -19.44 -18.85 -35.04
N ARG A 32 -19.07 -18.91 -36.31
CA ARG A 32 -17.67 -18.82 -36.74
C ARG A 32 -17.17 -17.38 -36.73
N VAL A 33 -15.99 -17.17 -36.16
CA VAL A 33 -15.30 -15.89 -36.06
C VAL A 33 -13.94 -15.97 -36.75
N HIS A 34 -13.62 -14.99 -37.59
CA HIS A 34 -12.29 -14.78 -38.14
C HIS A 34 -11.48 -13.87 -37.21
N VAL A 35 -10.33 -14.33 -36.76
CA VAL A 35 -9.44 -13.63 -35.84
C VAL A 35 -8.21 -13.16 -36.61
N GLU A 36 -7.94 -11.87 -36.58
CA GLU A 36 -6.75 -11.25 -37.18
C GLU A 36 -5.95 -10.55 -36.13
N TRP A 37 -4.60 -10.58 -36.27
CA TRP A 37 -3.68 -9.87 -35.38
C TRP A 37 -3.24 -8.58 -36.06
N ASP A 38 -3.57 -7.44 -35.43
CA ASP A 38 -3.09 -6.12 -35.81
C ASP A 38 -2.04 -5.63 -34.79
N ALA A 39 -0.78 -5.75 -35.14
CA ALA A 39 0.35 -5.34 -34.29
C ALA A 39 0.42 -3.81 -34.07
N ALA A 40 -0.28 -3.04 -34.89
CA ALA A 40 -0.32 -1.58 -34.84
C ALA A 40 -1.66 -1.03 -34.29
N ALA A 41 -2.58 -1.91 -33.86
CA ALA A 41 -3.89 -1.49 -33.36
C ALA A 41 -3.76 -0.45 -32.22
N PRO A 42 -4.24 0.77 -32.42
CA PRO A 42 -4.09 1.87 -31.44
C PRO A 42 -5.11 1.74 -30.31
N VAL A 43 -5.10 0.63 -29.60
CA VAL A 43 -6.09 0.26 -28.58
C VAL A 43 -5.40 0.01 -27.24
N THR A 44 -6.08 0.38 -26.15
CA THR A 44 -5.61 0.14 -24.77
C THR A 44 -6.74 -0.35 -23.88
N PRO A 45 -6.49 -1.25 -22.91
CA PRO A 45 -7.43 -1.61 -21.86
C PRO A 45 -7.49 -0.57 -20.72
N PHE A 46 -6.57 0.39 -20.69
CA PHE A 46 -6.46 1.44 -19.65
C PHE A 46 -6.81 2.81 -20.21
N GLY A 47 -7.95 2.91 -20.88
CA GLY A 47 -8.38 4.12 -21.58
C GLY A 47 -8.58 5.34 -20.69
N GLN A 48 -8.64 5.14 -19.38
CA GLN A 48 -8.84 6.22 -18.40
C GLN A 48 -7.53 6.69 -17.75
N LEU A 49 -6.42 6.01 -18.02
CA LEU A 49 -5.09 6.35 -17.49
C LEU A 49 -4.62 7.77 -17.84
N PRO A 50 -4.97 8.42 -18.97
CA PRO A 50 -4.57 9.79 -19.28
C PRO A 50 -4.90 10.81 -18.20
N PHE A 51 -5.97 10.64 -17.44
CA PHE A 51 -6.34 11.53 -16.34
C PHE A 51 -5.36 11.41 -15.16
N PHE A 52 -4.93 10.19 -14.86
CA PHE A 52 -3.89 9.96 -13.86
C PHE A 52 -2.54 10.50 -14.33
N ILE A 53 -2.21 10.36 -15.62
CA ILE A 53 -1.00 10.94 -16.21
C ILE A 53 -1.01 12.48 -16.12
N ASP A 54 -2.17 13.10 -16.42
CA ASP A 54 -2.34 14.56 -16.27
C ASP A 54 -2.13 14.99 -14.81
N TYR A 55 -2.73 14.29 -13.86
CA TYR A 55 -2.50 14.51 -12.44
C TYR A 55 -1.01 14.41 -12.08
N LEU A 56 -0.31 13.37 -12.47
CA LEU A 56 1.13 13.20 -12.23
C LEU A 56 1.95 14.33 -12.84
N LYS A 57 1.56 14.80 -14.02
CA LYS A 57 2.22 15.91 -14.73
C LYS A 57 2.02 17.24 -14.02
N GLN A 58 0.77 17.58 -13.65
CA GLN A 58 0.46 18.84 -12.93
C GLN A 58 1.14 18.88 -11.56
N ALA A 59 1.20 17.74 -10.87
CA ALA A 59 1.87 17.61 -9.58
C ALA A 59 3.40 17.52 -9.67
N GLY A 60 3.97 17.40 -10.88
CA GLY A 60 5.41 17.21 -11.09
C GLY A 60 5.99 15.89 -10.60
N LEU A 61 5.13 14.92 -10.17
CA LEU A 61 5.53 13.74 -9.43
C LEU A 61 6.38 12.78 -10.26
N PHE A 62 5.89 12.38 -11.44
CA PHE A 62 6.57 11.39 -12.26
C PHE A 62 7.88 11.90 -12.85
N GLU A 63 7.92 13.16 -13.29
CA GLU A 63 9.12 13.77 -13.85
C GLU A 63 10.25 13.84 -12.83
N ALA A 64 9.96 14.35 -11.62
CA ALA A 64 10.93 14.44 -10.54
C ALA A 64 11.43 13.04 -10.15
N TRP A 65 10.52 12.07 -9.97
CA TRP A 65 10.86 10.70 -9.63
C TRP A 65 11.81 10.03 -10.64
N VAL A 66 11.57 10.25 -11.94
CA VAL A 66 12.45 9.75 -13.01
C VAL A 66 13.79 10.49 -13.03
N ALA A 67 13.78 11.80 -12.88
CA ALA A 67 15.00 12.63 -12.90
C ALA A 67 15.94 12.25 -11.75
N ASP A 68 15.41 12.12 -10.53
CA ASP A 68 16.17 11.87 -9.30
C ASP A 68 16.62 10.42 -9.17
N CYS A 69 16.09 9.50 -10.00
CA CYS A 69 16.46 8.09 -9.93
C CYS A 69 17.97 7.91 -10.09
N PRO A 70 18.66 7.27 -9.13
CA PRO A 70 20.11 7.13 -9.14
C PRO A 70 20.61 6.06 -10.12
N LEU A 71 19.75 5.58 -11.02
CA LEU A 71 20.11 4.62 -12.05
C LEU A 71 21.04 5.25 -13.09
N SER A 72 22.20 4.68 -13.29
CA SER A 72 23.11 5.02 -14.36
C SER A 72 23.34 3.81 -15.28
N LEU A 73 23.02 3.98 -16.55
CA LEU A 73 23.18 2.96 -17.58
C LEU A 73 24.11 3.52 -18.67
N THR A 74 25.24 2.85 -18.90
CA THR A 74 26.29 3.32 -19.81
C THR A 74 26.20 2.70 -21.20
N SER A 75 25.48 1.59 -21.36
CA SER A 75 25.37 0.93 -22.68
C SER A 75 24.47 1.75 -23.62
N PRO A 76 24.88 1.93 -24.89
CA PRO A 76 24.06 2.63 -25.89
C PRO A 76 22.70 1.95 -26.13
N ASN A 77 22.60 0.65 -25.91
CA ASN A 77 21.39 -0.14 -26.07
C ASN A 77 20.56 -0.24 -24.76
N ALA A 78 20.99 0.44 -23.69
CA ALA A 78 20.29 0.41 -22.43
C ALA A 78 18.92 1.12 -22.55
N PRO A 79 17.89 0.64 -21.85
CA PRO A 79 16.63 1.34 -21.81
C PRO A 79 16.80 2.69 -21.09
N LYS A 80 16.02 3.69 -21.51
CA LYS A 80 15.97 4.97 -20.78
C LYS A 80 15.42 4.75 -19.38
N LYS A 81 15.85 5.57 -18.39
CA LYS A 81 15.30 5.55 -17.04
C LYS A 81 13.78 5.61 -17.04
N ARG A 82 13.20 6.50 -17.86
CA ARG A 82 11.76 6.69 -18.02
C ARG A 82 11.06 5.42 -18.48
N ASP A 83 11.63 4.72 -19.46
CA ASP A 83 11.05 3.48 -19.98
C ASP A 83 11.02 2.39 -18.88
N LEU A 84 12.10 2.29 -18.11
CA LEU A 84 12.20 1.32 -17.03
C LEU A 84 11.22 1.64 -15.89
N LEU A 85 11.26 2.86 -15.37
CA LEU A 85 10.42 3.27 -14.24
C LEU A 85 8.95 3.34 -14.63
N GLY A 86 8.64 3.85 -15.82
CA GLY A 86 7.28 3.87 -16.36
C GLY A 86 6.71 2.47 -16.55
N THR A 87 7.52 1.50 -17.00
CA THR A 87 7.10 0.09 -17.09
C THR A 87 6.74 -0.48 -15.72
N VAL A 88 7.56 -0.22 -14.70
CA VAL A 88 7.27 -0.68 -13.33
C VAL A 88 6.01 -0.02 -12.78
N LEU A 89 5.86 1.29 -12.97
CA LEU A 89 4.66 2.04 -12.55
C LEU A 89 3.39 1.49 -13.21
N LEU A 90 3.40 1.32 -14.54
CA LEU A 90 2.26 0.76 -15.27
C LEU A 90 1.94 -0.67 -14.80
N SER A 91 2.96 -1.48 -14.51
CA SER A 91 2.78 -2.84 -14.00
C SER A 91 2.11 -2.85 -12.63
N VAL A 92 2.52 -1.96 -11.72
CA VAL A 92 1.91 -1.80 -10.39
C VAL A 92 0.48 -1.29 -10.50
N LEU A 93 0.23 -0.27 -11.33
CA LEU A 93 -1.12 0.27 -11.58
C LEU A 93 -2.06 -0.79 -12.18
N ALA A 94 -1.57 -1.61 -13.10
CA ALA A 94 -2.34 -2.72 -13.68
C ALA A 94 -2.67 -3.84 -12.68
N GLY A 95 -2.16 -3.78 -11.45
CA GLY A 95 -2.36 -4.81 -10.44
C GLY A 95 -1.53 -6.07 -10.65
N HIS A 96 -0.45 -5.96 -11.41
CA HIS A 96 0.44 -7.08 -11.64
C HIS A 96 1.13 -7.51 -10.33
N ARG A 97 1.40 -8.80 -10.21
CA ARG A 97 2.04 -9.41 -9.03
C ARG A 97 3.36 -10.11 -9.37
N ARG A 98 3.72 -10.19 -10.65
CA ARG A 98 4.94 -10.84 -11.15
C ARG A 98 5.55 -10.04 -12.28
N TYR A 99 6.87 -10.04 -12.40
CA TYR A 99 7.55 -9.42 -13.52
C TYR A 99 7.10 -9.98 -14.88
N ALA A 100 6.80 -11.28 -14.96
CA ALA A 100 6.28 -11.92 -16.19
C ALA A 100 5.01 -11.23 -16.73
N HIS A 101 4.19 -10.63 -15.87
CA HIS A 101 2.99 -9.93 -16.30
C HIS A 101 3.29 -8.66 -17.12
N ILE A 102 4.52 -8.12 -17.05
CA ILE A 102 4.97 -6.97 -17.85
C ILE A 102 4.79 -7.26 -19.36
N THR A 103 4.92 -8.52 -19.77
CA THR A 103 4.68 -8.91 -21.16
C THR A 103 3.32 -8.47 -21.68
N ALA A 104 2.27 -8.51 -20.86
CA ALA A 104 0.94 -8.05 -21.25
C ALA A 104 0.89 -6.54 -21.52
N LEU A 105 1.68 -5.73 -20.82
CA LEU A 105 1.76 -4.28 -21.04
C LEU A 105 2.41 -3.91 -22.37
N ARG A 106 3.26 -4.79 -22.91
CA ARG A 106 3.91 -4.55 -24.20
C ARG A 106 2.95 -4.56 -25.39
N CYS A 107 1.73 -5.05 -25.16
CA CYS A 107 0.63 -5.01 -26.13
C CYS A 107 -0.12 -3.69 -26.11
N ASP A 108 0.19 -2.75 -25.23
CA ASP A 108 -0.44 -1.42 -25.15
C ASP A 108 0.43 -0.37 -25.87
N PRO A 109 0.09 0.03 -27.10
CA PRO A 109 0.83 1.05 -27.84
C PRO A 109 0.38 2.48 -27.49
N VAL A 110 -0.64 2.66 -26.64
CA VAL A 110 -1.28 3.96 -26.39
C VAL A 110 -0.69 4.67 -25.16
N ASN A 111 -0.70 4.02 -24.02
CA ASN A 111 -0.35 4.68 -22.74
C ASN A 111 1.16 4.96 -22.56
N PRO A 112 2.09 4.08 -22.97
CA PRO A 112 3.51 4.38 -22.80
C PRO A 112 3.95 5.71 -23.44
N PRO A 113 3.57 6.04 -24.68
CA PRO A 113 3.88 7.34 -25.25
C PRO A 113 3.27 8.53 -24.49
N LEU A 114 2.11 8.36 -23.86
CA LEU A 114 1.48 9.41 -23.05
C LEU A 114 2.28 9.71 -21.77
N LEU A 115 3.01 8.71 -21.24
CA LEU A 115 4.01 8.90 -20.17
C LEU A 115 5.37 9.40 -20.70
N GLY A 116 5.50 9.69 -21.99
CA GLY A 116 6.75 10.07 -22.63
C GLY A 116 7.75 8.91 -22.72
N MET A 117 7.29 7.66 -22.65
CA MET A 117 8.10 6.47 -22.81
C MET A 117 8.29 6.16 -24.30
N GLY A 118 9.48 5.66 -24.64
CA GLY A 118 9.74 5.13 -25.97
C GLY A 118 9.23 3.68 -26.15
N LYS A 119 9.21 2.93 -25.05
CA LYS A 119 8.74 1.52 -25.05
C LYS A 119 8.45 1.02 -23.63
N VAL A 120 7.65 -0.03 -23.53
CA VAL A 120 7.60 -0.90 -22.34
C VAL A 120 8.78 -1.86 -22.43
N VAL A 121 9.63 -1.88 -21.39
CA VAL A 121 10.80 -2.75 -21.34
C VAL A 121 10.40 -4.20 -21.02
N SER A 122 11.26 -5.18 -21.34
CA SER A 122 11.02 -6.57 -20.96
C SER A 122 11.13 -6.76 -19.44
N GLU A 123 10.54 -7.83 -18.92
CA GLU A 123 10.64 -8.19 -17.51
C GLU A 123 12.09 -8.30 -17.01
N ASP A 124 12.95 -8.89 -17.85
CA ASP A 124 14.36 -9.03 -17.58
C ASP A 124 15.09 -7.69 -17.53
N SER A 125 14.75 -6.78 -18.45
CA SER A 125 15.31 -5.43 -18.43
C SER A 125 14.86 -4.66 -17.20
N ALA A 126 13.61 -4.82 -16.76
CA ALA A 126 13.10 -4.23 -15.54
C ALA A 126 13.85 -4.77 -14.31
N ARG A 127 13.99 -6.09 -14.19
CA ARG A 127 14.74 -6.73 -13.08
C ARG A 127 16.20 -6.32 -13.04
N ARG A 128 16.89 -6.33 -14.18
CA ARG A 128 18.30 -5.95 -14.28
C ARG A 128 18.52 -4.46 -14.05
N GLY A 129 17.58 -3.62 -14.48
CA GLY A 129 17.65 -2.19 -14.22
C GLY A 129 17.51 -1.87 -12.74
N LEU A 130 16.52 -2.44 -12.05
CA LEU A 130 16.36 -2.28 -10.61
C LEU A 130 17.57 -2.81 -9.81
N ALA A 131 18.19 -3.91 -10.24
CA ALA A 131 19.38 -4.45 -9.59
C ALA A 131 20.61 -3.51 -9.66
N LYS A 132 20.62 -2.58 -10.61
CA LYS A 132 21.70 -1.57 -10.72
C LYS A 132 21.48 -0.34 -9.83
N ILE A 133 20.33 -0.23 -9.20
CA ILE A 133 20.06 0.80 -8.20
C ILE A 133 20.56 0.28 -6.86
N GLY A 134 21.72 0.77 -6.42
CA GLY A 134 22.29 0.41 -5.12
C GLY A 134 21.41 0.92 -3.96
N GLU A 135 21.34 0.15 -2.88
CA GLU A 135 20.49 0.43 -1.72
C GLU A 135 20.76 1.79 -1.11
N ALA A 136 22.05 2.13 -0.91
CA ALA A 136 22.47 3.38 -0.29
C ALA A 136 21.97 4.67 -0.99
N LYS A 137 21.67 4.60 -2.27
CA LYS A 137 21.10 5.73 -3.03
C LYS A 137 19.63 5.52 -3.36
N GLY A 138 19.21 4.28 -3.54
CA GLY A 138 17.86 3.92 -3.97
C GLY A 138 16.82 4.11 -2.87
N LEU A 139 17.12 3.75 -1.63
CA LEU A 139 16.18 3.94 -0.52
C LEU A 139 15.99 5.42 -0.17
N PRO A 140 17.04 6.25 -0.05
CA PRO A 140 16.87 7.70 0.12
C PRO A 140 16.09 8.36 -1.03
N TRP A 141 16.33 7.95 -2.27
CA TRP A 141 15.55 8.43 -3.42
C TRP A 141 14.06 8.16 -3.25
N LEU A 142 13.67 6.92 -2.90
CA LEU A 142 12.26 6.58 -2.69
C LEU A 142 11.68 7.31 -1.47
N GLN A 143 12.43 7.41 -0.38
CA GLN A 143 12.00 8.15 0.81
C GLN A 143 11.75 9.61 0.49
N HIS A 144 12.62 10.28 -0.28
CA HIS A 144 12.43 11.66 -0.71
C HIS A 144 11.07 11.86 -1.43
N HIS A 145 10.69 10.94 -2.33
CA HIS A 145 9.41 11.04 -3.04
C HIS A 145 8.20 10.67 -2.18
N LEU A 146 8.36 9.76 -1.20
CA LEU A 146 7.31 9.52 -0.19
C LEU A 146 7.10 10.76 0.68
N ASP A 147 8.18 11.41 1.11
CA ASP A 147 8.13 12.67 1.88
C ASP A 147 7.48 13.80 1.09
N TYR A 148 7.81 13.95 -0.19
CA TYR A 148 7.17 14.95 -1.04
C TYR A 148 5.64 14.79 -1.07
N CYS A 149 5.15 13.55 -1.07
CA CYS A 149 3.71 13.27 -1.02
C CYS A 149 3.08 13.61 0.33
N THR A 150 3.80 13.43 1.44
CA THR A 150 3.20 13.41 2.77
C THR A 150 3.61 14.59 3.65
N ALA A 151 4.78 15.17 3.44
CA ALA A 151 5.30 16.25 4.29
C ALA A 151 4.36 17.45 4.46
N PRO A 152 3.61 17.91 3.43
CA PRO A 152 2.64 19.00 3.61
C PRO A 152 1.52 18.68 4.61
N LEU A 153 1.26 17.38 4.85
CA LEU A 153 0.18 16.90 5.70
C LEU A 153 0.61 16.72 7.16
N LEU A 154 1.91 16.76 7.43
CA LEU A 154 2.48 16.52 8.76
C LEU A 154 2.61 17.81 9.59
N SER A 155 2.12 18.92 9.11
CA SER A 155 2.05 20.20 9.85
C SER A 155 0.87 20.26 10.84
N GLU A 156 -0.14 19.41 10.65
CA GLU A 156 -1.29 19.26 11.54
C GLU A 156 -1.06 18.07 12.49
N PRO A 157 -1.76 17.99 13.63
CA PRO A 157 -1.68 16.83 14.50
C PRO A 157 -2.09 15.54 13.76
N TRP A 158 -1.24 14.56 13.74
CA TRP A 158 -1.44 13.30 13.03
C TRP A 158 -1.06 12.09 13.88
N VAL A 159 -1.56 10.93 13.50
CA VAL A 159 -1.31 9.65 14.17
C VAL A 159 -0.41 8.79 13.29
N LEU A 160 0.69 8.31 13.86
CA LEU A 160 1.56 7.32 13.25
C LEU A 160 1.09 5.92 13.62
N ASP A 161 0.57 5.18 12.64
CA ASP A 161 0.33 3.75 12.77
C ASP A 161 1.56 2.95 12.38
N MET A 162 1.92 2.01 13.23
CA MET A 162 3.04 1.10 13.02
C MET A 162 2.54 -0.33 13.05
N ASP A 163 2.89 -1.08 12.00
CA ASP A 163 2.55 -2.49 11.94
C ASP A 163 3.53 -3.27 11.09
N SER A 164 3.46 -4.59 11.17
CA SER A 164 4.33 -5.48 10.44
C SER A 164 3.54 -6.60 9.79
N THR A 165 3.88 -6.91 8.55
CA THR A 165 3.32 -8.04 7.84
C THR A 165 4.41 -8.91 7.24
N VAL A 166 4.08 -10.13 6.85
CA VAL A 166 5.04 -11.05 6.24
C VAL A 166 4.67 -11.38 4.80
N LYS A 167 5.68 -11.54 3.98
CA LYS A 167 5.59 -12.10 2.64
C LYS A 167 6.22 -13.47 2.63
N THR A 168 5.41 -14.51 2.53
CA THR A 168 5.89 -15.90 2.44
C THR A 168 6.71 -16.12 1.16
N LEU A 169 7.83 -16.78 1.28
CA LEU A 169 8.74 -17.12 0.20
C LEU A 169 8.80 -18.63 -0.02
N TYR A 170 9.04 -19.05 -1.26
CA TYR A 170 9.06 -20.45 -1.66
C TYR A 170 10.38 -20.89 -2.29
N GLY A 171 11.40 -20.05 -2.24
CA GLY A 171 12.71 -20.30 -2.78
C GLY A 171 13.82 -19.80 -1.86
N HIS A 172 15.05 -19.81 -2.37
CA HIS A 172 16.25 -19.40 -1.64
C HIS A 172 16.63 -17.96 -1.96
N GLN A 173 15.68 -17.03 -1.77
CA GLN A 173 15.93 -15.61 -1.93
C GLN A 173 16.81 -15.11 -0.78
N GLU A 174 17.60 -14.07 -1.03
CA GLU A 174 18.33 -13.35 0.02
C GLU A 174 17.35 -12.86 1.10
N GLY A 175 17.66 -13.11 2.38
CA GLY A 175 16.79 -12.79 3.50
C GLY A 175 15.55 -13.68 3.64
N ALA A 176 15.48 -14.80 2.89
CA ALA A 176 14.43 -15.80 3.04
C ALA A 176 14.66 -16.65 4.29
N GLU A 177 14.35 -16.06 5.45
CA GLU A 177 14.57 -16.68 6.75
C GLU A 177 13.24 -17.14 7.38
N VAL A 178 13.35 -18.18 8.22
CA VAL A 178 12.21 -18.72 8.98
C VAL A 178 12.01 -17.88 10.23
N GLY A 179 10.91 -17.14 10.26
CA GLY A 179 10.51 -16.32 11.41
C GLY A 179 9.01 -16.47 11.69
N TYR A 180 8.43 -15.43 12.29
CA TYR A 180 7.00 -15.39 12.54
C TYR A 180 6.23 -15.32 11.22
N ASN A 181 5.51 -16.40 10.90
CA ASN A 181 4.63 -16.46 9.72
C ASN A 181 3.30 -17.12 10.10
N PRO A 182 2.28 -16.34 10.45
CA PRO A 182 1.01 -16.87 10.95
C PRO A 182 0.22 -17.62 9.87
N HIS A 183 0.43 -17.31 8.59
CA HIS A 183 -0.27 -17.95 7.47
C HIS A 183 0.36 -19.28 7.07
N LYS A 184 1.68 -19.41 7.20
CA LYS A 184 2.45 -20.62 6.85
C LYS A 184 3.61 -20.81 7.81
N PRO A 185 3.33 -21.32 9.03
CA PRO A 185 4.37 -21.56 10.03
C PRO A 185 5.51 -22.42 9.47
N GLY A 186 6.75 -22.08 9.81
CA GLY A 186 7.96 -22.77 9.33
C GLY A 186 8.36 -22.47 7.88
N ARG A 187 7.64 -21.64 7.15
CA ARG A 187 8.06 -21.18 5.82
C ARG A 187 8.88 -19.90 5.90
N PRO A 188 9.99 -19.82 5.10
CA PRO A 188 10.74 -18.58 4.98
C PRO A 188 9.89 -17.41 4.51
N SER A 189 10.26 -16.21 4.92
CA SER A 189 9.52 -15.00 4.59
C SER A 189 10.44 -13.77 4.54
N HIS A 190 9.91 -12.66 4.04
CA HIS A 190 10.41 -11.33 4.34
C HIS A 190 9.44 -10.65 5.30
N ALA A 191 9.97 -9.89 6.26
CA ALA A 191 9.23 -9.02 7.16
C ALA A 191 9.10 -7.61 6.56
N TYR A 192 7.89 -7.07 6.52
CA TYR A 192 7.58 -5.71 6.04
C TYR A 192 7.15 -4.88 7.23
N HIS A 193 8.00 -3.99 7.71
CA HIS A 193 7.67 -3.02 8.75
C HIS A 193 7.23 -1.73 8.10
N THR A 194 6.02 -1.27 8.42
CA THR A 194 5.39 -0.15 7.75
C THR A 194 4.96 0.91 8.73
N TYR A 195 5.17 2.15 8.34
CA TYR A 195 4.87 3.36 9.09
C TYR A 195 3.91 4.20 8.27
N MET A 196 2.74 4.53 8.81
CA MET A 196 1.65 5.10 8.04
C MET A 196 1.02 6.31 8.71
N LEU A 197 0.66 7.29 7.90
CA LEU A 197 -0.25 8.36 8.28
C LEU A 197 -1.66 7.77 8.33
N SER A 198 -2.14 7.48 9.54
CA SER A 198 -3.30 6.65 9.80
C SER A 198 -4.57 7.10 9.09
N SER A 199 -5.08 8.29 9.44
CA SER A 199 -6.36 8.82 8.97
C SER A 199 -6.46 8.95 7.45
N LEU A 200 -5.34 9.10 6.77
CA LEU A 200 -5.24 9.23 5.32
C LEU A 200 -4.85 7.93 4.62
N ARG A 201 -4.46 6.91 5.39
CA ARG A 201 -3.97 5.62 4.85
C ARG A 201 -2.82 5.80 3.85
N LEU A 202 -1.88 6.71 4.14
CA LEU A 202 -0.71 6.97 3.32
C LEU A 202 0.54 6.36 3.95
N VAL A 203 1.35 5.71 3.13
CA VAL A 203 2.61 5.11 3.57
C VAL A 203 3.67 6.21 3.69
N LEU A 204 4.28 6.33 4.88
CA LEU A 204 5.42 7.22 5.13
C LEU A 204 6.75 6.52 4.85
N ARG A 205 6.83 5.24 5.26
CA ARG A 205 8.03 4.41 5.12
C ARG A 205 7.67 2.93 5.12
N VAL A 206 8.44 2.13 4.42
CA VAL A 206 8.42 0.67 4.50
C VAL A 206 9.85 0.14 4.56
N ASP A 207 10.13 -0.70 5.55
CA ASP A 207 11.39 -1.43 5.68
C ASP A 207 11.13 -2.91 5.41
N VAL A 208 11.89 -3.51 4.50
CA VAL A 208 11.82 -4.95 4.20
C VAL A 208 13.05 -5.62 4.75
N LEU A 209 12.85 -6.53 5.68
CA LEU A 209 13.90 -7.22 6.43
C LEU A 209 13.80 -8.75 6.20
N PRO A 210 14.86 -9.51 6.53
CA PRO A 210 14.79 -10.96 6.61
C PRO A 210 13.63 -11.45 7.48
N GLY A 211 13.13 -12.66 7.23
CA GLY A 211 11.93 -13.17 7.89
C GLY A 211 12.05 -13.40 9.38
N ASP A 212 13.24 -13.67 9.90
CA ASP A 212 13.56 -13.80 11.32
C ASP A 212 13.59 -12.44 12.06
N GLU A 213 13.72 -11.33 11.29
CA GLU A 213 13.70 -9.97 11.80
C GLU A 213 12.28 -9.36 11.88
N TYR A 214 11.25 -10.18 11.94
CA TYR A 214 9.87 -9.72 12.16
C TYR A 214 9.66 -9.05 13.52
N ASN A 215 10.53 -9.28 14.47
CA ASN A 215 10.39 -8.74 15.81
C ASN A 215 10.46 -7.20 15.81
N VAL A 216 9.62 -6.59 16.64
CA VAL A 216 9.60 -5.13 16.87
C VAL A 216 10.97 -4.56 17.25
N ALA A 217 11.88 -5.34 17.86
CA ALA A 217 13.24 -4.88 18.13
C ALA A 217 13.92 -4.32 16.86
N HIS A 218 13.72 -4.96 15.70
CA HIS A 218 14.25 -4.52 14.42
C HIS A 218 13.43 -3.34 13.82
N ALA A 219 12.11 -3.39 13.95
CA ALA A 219 11.23 -2.30 13.52
C ALA A 219 11.45 -0.99 14.31
N THR A 220 11.91 -1.09 15.56
CA THR A 220 12.18 0.09 16.40
C THR A 220 13.21 1.01 15.77
N ASP A 221 14.23 0.48 15.13
CA ASP A 221 15.30 1.28 14.51
C ASP A 221 14.76 2.06 13.29
N GLY A 222 13.87 1.44 12.50
CA GLY A 222 13.13 2.10 11.40
C GLY A 222 12.22 3.23 11.89
N LEU A 223 11.51 3.01 13.02
CA LEU A 223 10.68 4.04 13.64
C LEU A 223 11.50 5.28 14.00
N TRP A 224 12.59 5.10 14.73
CA TRP A 224 13.38 6.24 15.18
C TRP A 224 14.11 6.92 14.02
N THR A 225 14.59 6.16 13.04
CA THR A 225 15.13 6.72 11.80
C THR A 225 14.11 7.60 11.10
N LEU A 226 12.84 7.17 11.01
CA LEU A 226 11.78 7.99 10.42
C LEU A 226 11.52 9.26 11.24
N LEU A 227 11.39 9.15 12.57
CA LEU A 227 11.10 10.29 13.44
C LEU A 227 12.26 11.31 13.48
N ASP A 228 13.50 10.84 13.43
CA ASP A 228 14.68 11.70 13.35
C ASP A 228 14.75 12.40 11.97
N HIS A 229 14.38 11.70 10.89
CA HIS A 229 14.29 12.26 9.55
C HIS A 229 13.19 13.33 9.42
N LEU A 230 12.03 13.12 10.01
CA LEU A 230 10.93 14.08 10.03
C LEU A 230 11.27 15.35 10.83
N GLY A 231 12.10 15.18 11.85
CA GLY A 231 12.47 16.26 12.79
C GLY A 231 11.33 16.66 13.73
N PRO A 232 11.63 17.49 14.77
CA PRO A 232 10.69 17.80 15.84
C PRO A 232 9.37 18.44 15.34
N ALA A 233 9.44 19.30 14.34
CA ALA A 233 8.27 20.07 13.84
C ALA A 233 7.21 19.23 13.10
N ARG A 234 7.55 18.00 12.69
CA ARG A 234 6.67 17.10 11.94
C ARG A 234 6.41 15.78 12.67
N ARG A 235 6.72 15.72 13.97
CA ARG A 235 6.48 14.52 14.76
C ARG A 235 4.98 14.23 14.90
N PRO A 236 4.57 12.95 14.97
CA PRO A 236 3.18 12.61 15.21
C PRO A 236 2.73 13.05 16.60
N ALA A 237 1.46 13.39 16.71
CA ALA A 237 0.82 13.62 18.01
C ALA A 237 0.61 12.32 18.79
N LEU A 238 0.57 11.17 18.10
CA LEU A 238 0.35 9.87 18.72
C LEU A 238 1.07 8.77 17.94
N LEU A 239 1.82 7.91 18.66
CA LEU A 239 2.32 6.63 18.16
C LEU A 239 1.28 5.55 18.48
N ARG A 240 0.84 4.78 17.49
CA ARG A 240 -0.14 3.71 17.68
C ARG A 240 0.37 2.42 17.06
N GLY A 241 0.19 1.31 17.76
CA GLY A 241 0.69 0.01 17.30
C GLY A 241 0.00 -1.16 17.98
N ASP A 242 0.25 -2.35 17.45
CA ASP A 242 -0.27 -3.61 17.97
C ASP A 242 0.42 -4.06 19.27
N LYS A 243 0.11 -5.29 19.70
CA LYS A 243 0.70 -5.92 20.92
C LYS A 243 2.22 -6.07 20.92
N SER A 244 2.88 -5.87 19.79
CA SER A 244 4.32 -5.95 19.66
C SER A 244 5.02 -4.66 20.10
N TRP A 245 4.35 -3.52 19.96
CA TRP A 245 4.94 -2.20 20.23
C TRP A 245 4.90 -1.75 21.70
N GLY A 246 4.05 -2.37 22.53
CA GLY A 246 3.93 -2.07 23.95
C GLY A 246 5.12 -2.61 24.78
N ILE A 247 6.34 -2.27 24.41
CA ILE A 247 7.59 -2.71 25.06
C ILE A 247 8.34 -1.51 25.65
N GLU A 248 9.13 -1.78 26.72
CA GLU A 248 9.86 -0.75 27.43
C GLU A 248 10.73 0.13 26.54
N ARG A 249 11.51 -0.47 25.64
CA ARG A 249 12.42 0.25 24.74
C ARG A 249 11.70 1.32 23.90
N VAL A 250 10.47 1.03 23.45
CA VAL A 250 9.69 1.97 22.66
C VAL A 250 9.05 3.03 23.53
N MET A 251 8.37 2.62 24.60
CA MET A 251 7.64 3.53 25.49
C MET A 251 8.57 4.50 26.22
N ALA A 252 9.67 4.02 26.78
CA ALA A 252 10.64 4.87 27.49
C ALA A 252 11.25 5.94 26.55
N ARG A 253 11.60 5.56 25.32
CA ARG A 253 12.13 6.52 24.33
C ARG A 253 11.05 7.49 23.82
N ALA A 254 9.81 7.05 23.69
CA ALA A 254 8.70 7.94 23.38
C ALA A 254 8.48 8.99 24.48
N GLU A 255 8.49 8.53 25.75
CA GLU A 255 8.39 9.38 26.92
C GLU A 255 9.53 10.40 27.03
N GLN A 256 10.76 10.00 26.73
CA GLN A 256 11.93 10.90 26.68
C GLN A 256 11.84 11.96 25.58
N ASN A 257 11.05 11.73 24.56
CA ASN A 257 10.85 12.63 23.44
C ASN A 257 9.47 13.32 23.42
N ASP A 258 8.75 13.28 24.54
CA ASP A 258 7.40 13.85 24.67
C ASP A 258 6.40 13.38 23.62
N LEU A 259 6.56 12.13 23.15
CA LEU A 259 5.67 11.52 22.16
C LEU A 259 4.61 10.67 22.88
N ALA A 260 3.35 11.03 22.68
CA ALA A 260 2.26 10.21 23.16
C ALA A 260 2.19 8.86 22.44
N TYR A 261 1.71 7.85 23.16
CA TYR A 261 1.55 6.51 22.59
C TYR A 261 0.27 5.83 23.06
N LEU A 262 -0.21 4.90 22.22
CA LEU A 262 -1.33 4.00 22.52
C LEU A 262 -1.06 2.64 21.88
N PHE A 263 -0.70 1.64 22.70
CA PHE A 263 -0.36 0.31 22.24
C PHE A 263 -1.23 -0.75 22.89
N ARG A 264 -1.53 -1.81 22.17
CA ARG A 264 -2.10 -3.01 22.76
C ARG A 264 -1.03 -3.75 23.53
N LEU A 265 -1.37 -4.34 24.66
CA LEU A 265 -0.47 -5.19 25.44
C LEU A 265 -0.67 -6.66 25.09
N ARG A 266 0.41 -7.42 25.24
CA ARG A 266 0.32 -8.88 25.28
C ARG A 266 -0.38 -9.29 26.57
N MET A 267 -1.26 -10.26 26.51
CA MET A 267 -2.00 -10.81 27.65
C MET A 267 -1.08 -11.72 28.50
N THR A 268 -0.06 -11.12 29.09
CA THR A 268 0.85 -11.82 30.03
C THR A 268 0.12 -12.18 31.31
N LEU A 269 0.70 -13.06 32.12
CA LEU A 269 0.09 -13.50 33.38
C LEU A 269 -0.28 -12.32 34.29
N ASN A 270 0.57 -11.30 34.38
CA ASN A 270 0.31 -10.14 35.22
C ASN A 270 -0.84 -9.27 34.68
N VAL A 271 -0.94 -9.13 33.35
CA VAL A 271 -2.08 -8.45 32.70
C VAL A 271 -3.39 -9.24 32.94
N LYS A 272 -3.35 -10.56 32.78
CA LYS A 272 -4.50 -11.42 33.07
C LYS A 272 -4.97 -11.32 34.55
N ARG A 273 -4.06 -11.41 35.50
CA ARG A 273 -4.36 -11.23 36.93
C ARG A 273 -4.98 -9.87 37.25
N SER A 274 -4.53 -8.81 36.54
CA SER A 274 -5.14 -7.48 36.68
C SER A 274 -6.55 -7.46 36.12
N LEU A 275 -6.77 -8.09 34.98
CA LEU A 275 -8.08 -8.24 34.38
C LEU A 275 -9.03 -9.03 35.28
N GLU A 276 -8.60 -10.18 35.82
CA GLU A 276 -9.39 -11.01 36.76
C GLU A 276 -9.84 -10.19 37.99
N ARG A 277 -8.94 -9.37 38.56
CA ARG A 277 -9.31 -8.46 39.65
C ARG A 277 -10.31 -7.40 39.23
N ALA A 278 -10.15 -6.84 38.05
CA ALA A 278 -11.07 -5.84 37.50
C ALA A 278 -12.47 -6.44 37.22
N MET A 279 -12.55 -7.71 36.82
CA MET A 279 -13.82 -8.39 36.55
C MET A 279 -14.70 -8.54 37.80
N GLN A 280 -14.12 -8.57 38.98
CA GLN A 280 -14.88 -8.62 40.25
C GLN A 280 -15.52 -7.28 40.62
N GLN A 281 -15.28 -6.25 39.86
CA GLN A 281 -15.77 -4.89 40.09
C GLN A 281 -16.81 -4.53 39.05
N SER A 282 -17.82 -3.75 39.42
CA SER A 282 -18.98 -3.40 38.57
C SER A 282 -18.81 -2.11 37.80
N ASP A 283 -17.81 -1.28 38.12
CA ASP A 283 -17.62 0.10 37.61
C ASP A 283 -16.87 0.15 36.28
N TRP A 284 -17.36 -0.56 35.29
CA TRP A 284 -16.83 -0.50 33.92
C TRP A 284 -17.47 0.67 33.17
N ALA A 285 -16.63 1.53 32.59
CA ALA A 285 -17.05 2.63 31.76
C ALA A 285 -17.32 2.17 30.31
N ASP A 286 -18.16 2.89 29.58
CA ASP A 286 -18.33 2.66 28.15
C ASP A 286 -17.05 3.00 27.39
N ALA A 287 -16.64 2.07 26.50
CA ALA A 287 -15.52 2.27 25.61
C ALA A 287 -15.95 2.30 24.13
N GLY A 288 -17.24 2.36 23.85
CA GLY A 288 -17.86 2.44 22.52
C GLY A 288 -17.96 1.10 21.79
N GLN A 289 -18.93 0.98 20.89
CA GLN A 289 -19.17 -0.22 20.04
C GLN A 289 -19.34 -1.52 20.84
N GLY A 290 -19.99 -1.43 22.01
CA GLY A 290 -20.21 -2.59 22.89
C GLY A 290 -19.02 -3.02 23.73
N TRP A 291 -17.93 -2.27 23.68
CA TRP A 291 -16.80 -2.43 24.58
C TRP A 291 -17.02 -1.66 25.87
N GLN A 292 -16.54 -2.24 26.95
CA GLN A 292 -16.43 -1.63 28.26
C GLN A 292 -14.95 -1.55 28.64
N GLY A 293 -14.60 -0.48 29.33
CA GLY A 293 -13.21 -0.23 29.72
C GLY A 293 -13.08 0.07 31.20
N LYS A 294 -11.94 -0.29 31.75
CA LYS A 294 -11.55 0.03 33.14
C LYS A 294 -10.12 0.47 33.21
N GLU A 295 -9.87 1.57 33.89
CA GLU A 295 -8.53 2.09 34.11
C GLU A 295 -7.83 1.39 35.25
N THR A 296 -6.54 1.18 35.10
CA THR A 296 -5.64 0.71 36.13
C THR A 296 -4.22 1.17 35.83
N THR A 297 -3.31 0.92 36.72
CA THR A 297 -1.87 1.13 36.52
C THR A 297 -1.11 -0.16 36.76
N LEU A 298 -0.15 -0.45 35.90
CA LEU A 298 0.71 -1.62 36.04
C LEU A 298 2.19 -1.26 35.87
N ARG A 299 3.02 -1.97 36.62
CA ARG A 299 4.47 -2.07 36.36
C ARG A 299 4.75 -3.51 35.98
N LEU A 300 4.90 -3.79 34.70
CA LEU A 300 5.24 -5.13 34.24
C LEU A 300 6.75 -5.41 34.41
N GLN A 301 7.12 -6.67 34.38
CA GLN A 301 8.54 -7.07 34.44
C GLN A 301 9.29 -6.42 33.27
N GLY A 302 10.43 -5.81 33.55
CA GLY A 302 11.26 -5.08 32.60
C GLY A 302 10.82 -3.64 32.35
N TRP A 303 9.75 -3.15 32.98
CA TRP A 303 9.37 -1.76 32.93
C TRP A 303 10.06 -0.93 34.00
N SER A 304 10.64 0.20 33.63
CA SER A 304 11.29 1.14 34.51
C SER A 304 10.33 1.82 35.47
N ARG A 305 9.06 2.03 35.04
CA ARG A 305 8.03 2.73 35.85
C ARG A 305 6.65 2.09 35.67
N GLN A 306 5.73 2.53 36.50
CA GLN A 306 4.31 2.24 36.39
C GLN A 306 3.70 3.05 35.26
N ARG A 307 2.78 2.44 34.48
CA ARG A 307 2.10 3.09 33.36
C ARG A 307 0.59 2.87 33.42
N ARG A 308 -0.13 3.80 32.82
CA ARG A 308 -1.59 3.77 32.66
C ARG A 308 -2.00 2.65 31.73
N ILE A 309 -2.96 1.84 32.15
CA ILE A 309 -3.50 0.70 31.42
C ILE A 309 -5.01 0.85 31.32
N ILE A 310 -5.56 0.64 30.15
CA ILE A 310 -7.00 0.49 29.94
C ILE A 310 -7.28 -0.98 29.65
N LEU A 311 -7.95 -1.64 30.59
CA LEU A 311 -8.50 -2.97 30.41
C LEU A 311 -9.81 -2.87 29.66
N LEU A 312 -9.98 -3.63 28.60
CA LEU A 312 -11.17 -3.62 27.75
C LEU A 312 -11.82 -4.99 27.78
N ARG A 313 -13.16 -5.01 27.79
CA ARG A 313 -13.96 -6.23 27.60
C ARG A 313 -15.15 -5.96 26.69
N ARG A 314 -15.54 -7.00 25.93
CA ARG A 314 -16.75 -6.98 25.10
C ARG A 314 -17.42 -8.33 25.16
N LYS A 315 -18.76 -8.32 25.35
CA LYS A 315 -19.58 -9.52 25.28
C LYS A 315 -19.70 -9.99 23.83
N LEU A 316 -19.43 -11.26 23.58
CA LEU A 316 -19.55 -11.86 22.26
C LEU A 316 -20.96 -12.45 22.09
N GLY A 317 -21.64 -12.09 21.01
CA GLY A 317 -22.89 -12.75 20.62
C GLY A 317 -22.65 -14.19 20.18
N ARG A 318 -23.60 -15.09 20.43
CA ARG A 318 -23.51 -16.50 20.07
C ARG A 318 -23.18 -16.75 18.58
N ASN A 319 -23.58 -15.84 17.69
CA ASN A 319 -23.34 -15.97 16.24
C ASN A 319 -21.90 -15.63 15.81
N LEU A 320 -21.17 -14.80 16.56
CA LEU A 320 -19.77 -14.47 16.25
C LEU A 320 -18.81 -15.65 16.50
N ALA A 321 -19.13 -16.50 17.49
CA ALA A 321 -18.32 -17.69 17.79
C ALA A 321 -18.42 -18.78 16.69
N MET A 322 -19.42 -18.74 15.81
CA MET A 322 -19.64 -19.75 14.77
C MET A 322 -19.10 -19.34 13.39
N THR A 323 -18.98 -18.06 13.09
CA THR A 323 -18.53 -17.60 11.76
C THR A 323 -17.02 -17.78 11.52
N ASP A 324 -16.26 -17.90 12.57
CA ASP A 324 -14.80 -17.99 12.47
C ASP A 324 -14.26 -19.42 12.36
N ARG A 325 -15.11 -20.44 12.31
CA ARG A 325 -14.71 -21.82 12.00
C ARG A 325 -14.22 -22.01 10.56
N THR A 326 -14.40 -21.01 9.70
CA THR A 326 -14.03 -21.08 8.28
C THR A 326 -12.61 -20.59 7.96
N ASN A 327 -11.91 -19.98 8.92
CA ASN A 327 -10.54 -19.58 8.73
C ASN A 327 -9.60 -20.07 9.84
N PRO A 328 -9.11 -21.35 9.74
CA PRO A 328 -8.21 -21.93 10.75
C PRO A 328 -6.86 -21.24 10.87
N ALA A 329 -6.54 -20.29 9.96
CA ALA A 329 -5.30 -19.55 9.99
C ALA A 329 -5.36 -18.28 10.86
N GLN A 330 -6.55 -17.87 11.29
CA GLN A 330 -6.71 -16.77 12.23
C GLN A 330 -6.98 -17.38 13.61
N PRO A 331 -6.02 -17.31 14.57
CA PRO A 331 -6.30 -17.73 15.94
C PRO A 331 -7.34 -16.77 16.49
N LEU A 332 -8.58 -17.17 16.37
CA LEU A 332 -9.70 -16.54 16.98
C LEU A 332 -9.44 -16.36 18.44
N LEU A 333 -9.55 -15.11 18.83
CA LEU A 333 -9.78 -14.76 20.20
C LEU A 333 -8.87 -15.53 21.16
N GLY A 334 -7.60 -15.34 21.09
CA GLY A 334 -6.65 -15.97 21.99
C GLY A 334 -6.98 -15.79 23.49
N PHE A 335 -8.14 -15.19 23.81
CA PHE A 335 -8.59 -14.88 25.17
C PHE A 335 -10.10 -14.67 25.26
N ALA A 336 -10.91 -15.57 24.66
CA ALA A 336 -12.30 -15.71 25.02
C ALA A 336 -12.40 -16.63 26.24
N GLU A 337 -12.85 -16.14 27.36
CA GLU A 337 -13.11 -16.95 28.56
C GLU A 337 -14.63 -17.07 28.75
N VAL A 338 -15.05 -18.28 29.13
CA VAL A 338 -16.44 -18.51 29.52
C VAL A 338 -16.61 -17.98 30.95
N GLY A 339 -17.37 -16.89 31.09
CA GLY A 339 -17.74 -16.38 32.39
C GLY A 339 -18.65 -17.35 33.17
N PRO A 340 -18.92 -17.10 34.47
CA PRO A 340 -19.73 -17.99 35.35
C PRO A 340 -21.14 -18.25 34.80
N ASP A 341 -21.65 -17.33 33.94
CA ASP A 341 -22.99 -17.43 33.34
C ASP A 341 -22.99 -18.01 31.90
N LYS A 342 -21.92 -18.72 31.49
CA LYS A 342 -21.70 -19.23 30.11
C LYS A 342 -21.67 -18.11 29.05
N GLU A 343 -21.34 -16.91 29.42
CA GLU A 343 -21.15 -15.79 28.53
C GLU A 343 -19.70 -15.74 28.04
N LEU A 344 -19.53 -15.62 26.71
CA LEU A 344 -18.22 -15.44 26.08
C LEU A 344 -17.84 -13.98 26.04
N TRP A 345 -16.66 -13.67 26.56
CA TRP A 345 -16.13 -12.32 26.58
C TRP A 345 -14.79 -12.26 25.82
N GLU A 346 -14.62 -11.22 25.03
CA GLU A 346 -13.33 -10.83 24.45
C GLU A 346 -12.68 -9.79 25.35
N TYR A 347 -11.37 -9.93 25.54
CA TYR A 347 -10.59 -9.02 26.37
C TYR A 347 -9.41 -8.41 25.62
N ALA A 348 -9.07 -7.17 25.95
CA ALA A 348 -7.86 -6.50 25.51
C ALA A 348 -7.30 -5.62 26.63
N ALA A 349 -6.04 -5.27 26.53
CA ALA A 349 -5.40 -4.30 27.39
C ALA A 349 -4.62 -3.32 26.55
N LEU A 350 -4.78 -2.03 26.82
CA LEU A 350 -4.03 -0.96 26.18
C LEU A 350 -3.11 -0.31 27.18
N VAL A 351 -1.90 0.06 26.75
CA VAL A 351 -0.99 0.94 27.51
C VAL A 351 -0.91 2.28 26.80
N THR A 352 -0.96 3.36 27.56
CA THR A 352 -1.00 4.71 26.98
C THR A 352 -0.32 5.73 27.90
N SER A 353 0.22 6.78 27.28
CA SER A 353 0.65 7.99 27.96
C SER A 353 -0.38 9.14 27.89
N LEU A 354 -1.45 8.94 27.11
CA LEU A 354 -2.51 9.93 26.98
C LEU A 354 -3.37 10.00 28.25
N ASP A 355 -3.84 11.19 28.57
CA ASP A 355 -4.77 11.46 29.68
C ASP A 355 -6.24 11.59 29.21
N SER A 356 -6.57 10.93 28.12
CA SER A 356 -7.90 10.94 27.54
C SER A 356 -8.82 9.94 28.24
N GLU A 357 -10.13 10.17 28.12
CA GLU A 357 -11.17 9.27 28.64
C GLU A 357 -11.14 7.89 27.96
N ILE A 358 -11.65 6.88 28.65
CA ILE A 358 -11.69 5.48 28.18
C ILE A 358 -12.40 5.35 26.83
N LEU A 359 -13.53 6.06 26.63
CA LEU A 359 -14.27 6.06 25.38
C LEU A 359 -13.39 6.54 24.21
N THR A 360 -12.70 7.66 24.39
CA THR A 360 -11.79 8.22 23.40
C THR A 360 -10.63 7.26 23.09
N LEU A 361 -9.99 6.69 24.10
CA LEU A 361 -8.89 5.74 23.93
C LEU A 361 -9.35 4.46 23.23
N GLY A 362 -10.53 3.95 23.58
CA GLY A 362 -11.14 2.80 22.93
C GLY A 362 -11.41 3.07 21.43
N GLN A 363 -11.92 4.25 21.09
CA GLN A 363 -12.15 4.63 19.69
C GLN A 363 -10.84 4.83 18.95
N LEU A 364 -9.91 5.60 19.48
CA LEU A 364 -8.58 5.82 18.89
C LEU A 364 -7.86 4.50 18.60
N TYR A 365 -8.00 3.50 19.46
CA TYR A 365 -7.36 2.21 19.20
C TYR A 365 -8.08 1.43 18.10
N ARG A 366 -9.41 1.45 18.02
CA ARG A 366 -10.20 0.78 16.99
C ARG A 366 -9.96 1.35 15.59
N ASP A 367 -9.72 2.64 15.47
CA ASP A 367 -9.41 3.31 14.20
C ASP A 367 -8.12 2.75 13.55
N ARG A 368 -7.32 1.95 14.29
CA ARG A 368 -6.19 1.21 13.77
C ARG A 368 -6.60 0.12 12.75
N ALA A 369 -7.84 -0.31 12.71
CA ALA A 369 -8.34 -1.25 11.70
C ALA A 369 -8.09 -0.76 10.26
N ASP A 370 -8.01 0.55 10.05
CA ASP A 370 -7.65 1.15 8.77
C ASP A 370 -6.25 0.74 8.29
N CYS A 371 -5.30 0.56 9.21
CA CYS A 371 -3.97 0.08 8.89
C CYS A 371 -3.98 -1.37 8.39
N GLU A 372 -4.77 -2.24 9.03
CA GLU A 372 -4.90 -3.65 8.63
C GLU A 372 -5.49 -3.77 7.21
N ASN A 373 -6.49 -2.94 6.89
CA ASN A 373 -7.08 -2.88 5.55
C ASN A 373 -6.05 -2.43 4.49
N VAL A 374 -5.17 -1.46 4.82
CA VAL A 374 -4.11 -1.02 3.90
C VAL A 374 -3.11 -2.13 3.63
N PHE A 375 -2.76 -2.95 4.62
CA PHE A 375 -1.87 -4.10 4.38
C PHE A 375 -2.49 -5.11 3.44
N ASP A 376 -3.76 -5.42 3.60
CA ASP A 376 -4.46 -6.32 2.68
C ASP A 376 -4.44 -5.73 1.26
N GLU A 377 -4.74 -4.46 1.12
CA GLU A 377 -4.71 -3.76 -0.16
C GLU A 377 -3.31 -3.79 -0.79
N LEU A 378 -2.26 -3.39 -0.06
CA LEU A 378 -0.88 -3.37 -0.57
C LEU A 378 -0.37 -4.75 -0.97
N LYS A 379 -0.68 -5.79 -0.19
CA LYS A 379 -0.28 -7.17 -0.47
C LYS A 379 -1.03 -7.77 -1.64
N ASN A 380 -2.35 -7.63 -1.64
CA ASN A 380 -3.24 -8.38 -2.53
C ASN A 380 -3.60 -7.61 -3.79
N GLN A 381 -3.55 -6.27 -3.78
CA GLN A 381 -3.98 -5.45 -4.88
C GLN A 381 -2.84 -4.64 -5.54
N TRP A 382 -1.73 -4.36 -4.81
CA TRP A 382 -0.63 -3.52 -5.28
C TRP A 382 0.68 -4.26 -5.52
N GLY A 383 0.78 -5.52 -5.14
CA GLY A 383 1.90 -6.37 -5.50
C GLY A 383 2.96 -6.57 -4.42
N TRP A 384 2.79 -6.13 -3.17
CA TRP A 384 3.72 -6.48 -2.08
C TRP A 384 3.79 -7.99 -1.86
N GLY A 385 2.69 -8.72 -2.03
CA GLY A 385 2.67 -10.18 -1.99
C GLY A 385 3.35 -10.87 -3.17
N GLY A 386 3.80 -10.10 -4.17
CA GLY A 386 4.38 -10.60 -5.42
C GLY A 386 5.76 -10.01 -5.74
N PHE A 387 6.12 -9.96 -7.03
CA PHE A 387 7.38 -9.40 -7.55
C PHE A 387 8.63 -9.90 -6.83
N THR A 388 8.66 -11.18 -6.51
CA THR A 388 9.77 -11.80 -5.79
C THR A 388 11.00 -11.90 -6.67
N THR A 389 12.17 -11.55 -6.14
CA THR A 389 13.49 -11.68 -6.78
C THR A 389 14.48 -12.33 -5.81
N GLN A 390 15.63 -12.77 -6.31
CA GLN A 390 16.69 -13.36 -5.48
C GLN A 390 17.38 -12.33 -4.58
N ASP A 391 17.37 -11.08 -4.95
CA ASP A 391 18.06 -9.95 -4.34
C ASP A 391 17.13 -9.17 -3.41
N LEU A 392 17.51 -9.05 -2.16
CA LEU A 392 16.73 -8.35 -1.12
C LEU A 392 16.65 -6.85 -1.39
N THR A 393 17.73 -6.23 -1.90
CA THR A 393 17.73 -4.80 -2.24
C THR A 393 16.67 -4.48 -3.29
N ARG A 394 16.52 -5.30 -4.32
CA ARG A 394 15.41 -5.13 -5.28
C ARG A 394 14.03 -5.29 -4.65
N CYS A 395 13.89 -6.21 -3.68
CA CYS A 395 12.63 -6.36 -2.96
C CYS A 395 12.32 -5.10 -2.14
N ARG A 396 13.33 -4.49 -1.49
CA ARG A 396 13.24 -3.22 -0.77
C ARG A 396 12.83 -2.07 -1.70
N LEU A 397 13.54 -1.91 -2.81
CA LEU A 397 13.24 -0.87 -3.80
C LEU A 397 11.82 -1.01 -4.34
N LEU A 398 11.42 -2.23 -4.68
CA LEU A 398 10.08 -2.44 -5.23
C LEU A 398 8.97 -2.22 -4.20
N ALA A 399 9.22 -2.58 -2.93
CA ALA A 399 8.26 -2.27 -1.86
C ALA A 399 8.05 -0.75 -1.72
N GLY A 400 9.12 0.05 -1.81
CA GLY A 400 9.04 1.51 -1.81
C GLY A 400 8.36 2.07 -3.06
N ILE A 401 8.64 1.53 -4.26
CA ILE A 401 7.98 1.94 -5.51
C ILE A 401 6.47 1.65 -5.44
N VAL A 402 6.08 0.50 -4.92
CA VAL A 402 4.67 0.14 -4.72
C VAL A 402 4.00 1.09 -3.73
N ALA A 403 4.65 1.40 -2.61
CA ALA A 403 4.15 2.36 -1.62
C ALA A 403 3.95 3.76 -2.23
N LEU A 404 4.90 4.22 -3.06
CA LEU A 404 4.81 5.49 -3.76
C LEU A 404 3.66 5.52 -4.78
N ALA A 405 3.53 4.49 -5.61
CA ALA A 405 2.45 4.35 -6.58
C ALA A 405 1.07 4.28 -5.89
N TYR A 406 1.00 3.58 -4.76
CA TYR A 406 -0.17 3.51 -3.90
C TYR A 406 -0.56 4.91 -3.36
N ASN A 407 0.40 5.67 -2.81
CA ASN A 407 0.14 7.01 -2.33
C ASN A 407 -0.36 7.94 -3.45
N TRP A 408 0.28 7.91 -4.61
CA TRP A 408 -0.15 8.70 -5.77
C TRP A 408 -1.57 8.36 -6.21
N TRP A 409 -1.89 7.07 -6.29
CA TRP A 409 -3.21 6.61 -6.67
C TRP A 409 -4.26 6.95 -5.62
N SER A 410 -3.95 6.77 -4.34
CA SER A 410 -4.84 7.11 -3.23
C SER A 410 -5.21 8.60 -3.23
N LEU A 411 -4.25 9.49 -3.49
CA LEU A 411 -4.50 10.93 -3.60
C LEU A 411 -5.29 11.28 -4.88
N PHE A 412 -4.98 10.62 -6.00
CA PHE A 412 -5.73 10.81 -7.24
C PHE A 412 -7.20 10.38 -7.11
N THR A 413 -7.48 9.24 -6.51
CA THR A 413 -8.87 8.77 -6.33
C THR A 413 -9.68 9.70 -5.45
N ARG A 414 -9.04 10.39 -4.51
CA ARG A 414 -9.68 11.39 -3.65
C ARG A 414 -10.07 12.69 -4.38
N LEU A 415 -9.49 12.98 -5.53
CA LEU A 415 -10.00 14.05 -6.39
C LEU A 415 -11.38 13.73 -6.96
N ALA A 416 -11.70 12.44 -7.11
CA ALA A 416 -13.04 11.98 -7.51
C ALA A 416 -13.99 11.81 -6.32
N ASP A 417 -13.47 11.36 -5.17
CA ASP A 417 -14.23 11.08 -3.96
C ASP A 417 -13.41 11.49 -2.71
N PRO A 418 -13.46 12.77 -2.32
CA PRO A 418 -12.70 13.27 -1.18
C PRO A 418 -13.14 12.71 0.18
N GLU A 419 -14.34 12.13 0.25
CA GLU A 419 -14.94 11.65 1.49
C GLU A 419 -14.46 10.26 1.88
N HIS A 420 -14.16 9.40 0.87
CA HIS A 420 -13.88 8.00 1.11
C HIS A 420 -12.56 7.55 0.48
N HIS A 421 -11.82 6.74 1.22
CA HIS A 421 -10.76 5.94 0.61
C HIS A 421 -11.38 4.84 -0.28
N ARG A 422 -10.89 4.72 -1.52
CA ARG A 422 -11.28 3.67 -2.45
C ARG A 422 -10.11 2.76 -2.74
N GLU A 423 -10.21 1.53 -2.29
CA GLU A 423 -9.21 0.49 -2.59
C GLU A 423 -9.06 0.26 -4.10
N ALA A 424 -7.89 -0.25 -4.48
CA ALA A 424 -7.58 -0.50 -5.89
C ALA A 424 -8.57 -1.46 -6.57
N ILE A 425 -9.09 -2.46 -5.85
CA ILE A 425 -10.06 -3.41 -6.39
C ILE A 425 -11.36 -2.72 -6.88
N THR A 426 -11.73 -1.61 -6.26
CA THR A 426 -12.92 -0.84 -6.64
C THR A 426 -12.59 0.38 -7.50
N SER A 427 -11.45 1.03 -7.25
CA SER A 427 -11.08 2.25 -7.95
C SER A 427 -10.49 2.02 -9.34
N ARG A 428 -9.73 0.94 -9.56
CA ARG A 428 -9.18 0.62 -10.89
C ARG A 428 -10.26 0.34 -11.95
N PRO A 429 -11.27 -0.50 -11.69
CA PRO A 429 -12.37 -0.65 -12.62
C PRO A 429 -13.09 0.66 -12.92
N LEU A 430 -13.15 1.59 -11.95
CA LEU A 430 -13.83 2.86 -12.10
C LEU A 430 -12.97 3.93 -12.78
N LEU A 431 -11.66 4.00 -12.45
CA LEU A 431 -10.79 5.14 -12.78
C LEU A 431 -9.54 4.76 -13.61
N LEU A 432 -9.40 3.52 -14.04
CA LEU A 432 -8.27 3.06 -14.85
C LEU A 432 -8.74 2.30 -16.09
N SER A 433 -9.58 1.29 -15.87
CA SER A 433 -9.93 0.30 -16.88
C SER A 433 -11.05 0.80 -17.77
N ALA A 434 -10.79 0.90 -19.06
CA ALA A 434 -11.77 1.05 -20.12
C ALA A 434 -11.09 0.75 -21.46
N ILE A 435 -11.81 0.17 -22.39
CA ILE A 435 -11.30 0.02 -23.76
C ILE A 435 -11.30 1.39 -24.42
N ALA A 436 -10.15 1.78 -24.96
CA ALA A 436 -10.07 3.02 -25.73
C ALA A 436 -9.22 2.85 -26.99
N ARG A 437 -9.59 3.62 -28.01
CA ARG A 437 -8.89 3.70 -29.29
C ARG A 437 -8.27 5.10 -29.43
N ARG A 438 -6.97 5.13 -29.75
CA ARG A 438 -6.25 6.36 -30.08
C ARG A 438 -6.37 6.63 -31.58
N THR A 439 -6.68 7.88 -31.93
CA THR A 439 -6.57 8.41 -33.28
C THR A 439 -5.74 9.70 -33.26
N GLN A 440 -5.12 10.02 -34.39
CA GLN A 440 -4.38 11.25 -34.56
C GLN A 440 -4.74 11.89 -35.90
N HIS A 441 -5.12 13.16 -35.84
CA HIS A 441 -5.42 13.94 -37.01
C HIS A 441 -4.92 15.38 -36.87
N ALA A 442 -4.26 15.90 -37.86
CA ALA A 442 -3.70 17.29 -37.87
C ALA A 442 -2.96 17.64 -36.58
N GLY A 443 -2.13 16.74 -36.04
CA GLY A 443 -1.38 16.94 -34.80
C GLY A 443 -2.18 16.74 -33.51
N GLN A 444 -3.49 16.67 -33.58
CA GLN A 444 -4.34 16.40 -32.41
C GLN A 444 -4.46 14.89 -32.16
N VAL A 445 -4.17 14.48 -30.92
CA VAL A 445 -4.39 13.11 -30.44
C VAL A 445 -5.73 13.03 -29.75
N THR A 446 -6.58 12.12 -30.19
CA THR A 446 -7.89 11.84 -29.59
C THR A 446 -7.92 10.42 -29.06
N LEU A 447 -8.37 10.25 -27.82
CA LEU A 447 -8.63 8.96 -27.22
C LEU A 447 -10.14 8.77 -27.05
N THR A 448 -10.71 7.85 -27.85
CA THR A 448 -12.13 7.52 -27.78
C THR A 448 -12.32 6.34 -26.83
N ILE A 449 -12.96 6.59 -25.68
CA ILE A 449 -13.21 5.61 -24.63
C ILE A 449 -14.56 4.94 -24.86
N SER A 450 -14.61 3.60 -24.75
CA SER A 450 -15.86 2.84 -24.85
C SER A 450 -16.82 3.23 -23.71
N SER A 451 -18.05 3.54 -24.09
CA SER A 451 -19.12 3.91 -23.13
C SER A 451 -19.90 2.72 -22.58
N THR A 452 -19.45 1.48 -22.85
CA THR A 452 -20.15 0.24 -22.43
C THR A 452 -19.80 -0.20 -21.02
N HIS A 453 -19.07 0.60 -20.26
CA HIS A 453 -18.71 0.31 -18.88
C HIS A 453 -19.95 0.22 -17.97
N GLY A 454 -20.01 -0.82 -17.12
CA GLY A 454 -21.17 -1.05 -16.25
C GLY A 454 -21.41 0.05 -15.20
N MET A 455 -20.39 0.86 -14.87
CA MET A 455 -20.49 2.03 -13.98
C MET A 455 -20.27 3.36 -14.73
N ARG A 456 -20.68 3.42 -15.99
CA ARG A 456 -20.43 4.51 -16.92
C ARG A 456 -20.71 5.90 -16.35
N ASP A 457 -21.87 6.12 -15.78
CA ASP A 457 -22.27 7.45 -15.31
C ASP A 457 -21.48 7.89 -14.08
N LYS A 458 -21.17 6.93 -13.19
CA LYS A 458 -20.30 7.17 -12.01
C LYS A 458 -18.87 7.49 -12.45
N ALA A 459 -18.30 6.73 -13.38
CA ALA A 459 -16.98 6.98 -13.94
C ALA A 459 -16.92 8.35 -14.61
N ARG A 460 -17.91 8.66 -15.48
CA ARG A 460 -18.00 9.95 -16.16
C ARG A 460 -18.10 11.12 -15.18
N GLY A 461 -18.92 11.01 -14.14
CA GLY A 461 -19.04 12.04 -13.10
C GLY A 461 -17.72 12.26 -12.35
N ALA A 462 -16.96 11.19 -12.06
CA ALA A 462 -15.63 11.28 -11.45
C ALA A 462 -14.64 12.04 -12.37
N TYR A 463 -14.64 11.69 -13.67
CA TYR A 463 -13.75 12.36 -14.64
C TYR A 463 -14.07 13.80 -14.88
N VAL A 464 -15.35 14.17 -14.94
CA VAL A 464 -15.76 15.57 -15.07
C VAL A 464 -15.18 16.40 -13.91
N ARG A 465 -15.23 15.87 -12.68
CA ARG A 465 -14.62 16.55 -11.51
C ARG A 465 -13.09 16.64 -11.62
N ILE A 466 -12.42 15.51 -11.86
CA ILE A 466 -10.95 15.47 -11.97
C ILE A 466 -10.47 16.38 -13.11
N ALA A 467 -11.04 16.23 -14.32
CA ALA A 467 -10.64 16.98 -15.49
C ALA A 467 -10.91 18.49 -15.33
N GLY A 468 -12.06 18.85 -14.75
CA GLY A 468 -12.38 20.26 -14.45
C GLY A 468 -11.41 20.89 -13.48
N PHE A 469 -11.07 20.19 -12.39
CA PHE A 469 -10.07 20.64 -11.43
C PHE A 469 -8.67 20.78 -12.07
N LEU A 470 -8.21 19.77 -12.81
CA LEU A 470 -6.92 19.82 -13.49
C LEU A 470 -6.86 20.88 -14.60
N ALA A 471 -7.99 21.16 -15.29
CA ALA A 471 -8.08 22.24 -16.24
C ALA A 471 -7.87 23.60 -15.57
N GLY A 472 -8.54 23.85 -14.45
CA GLY A 472 -8.34 25.08 -13.69
C GLY A 472 -6.88 25.27 -13.21
N LEU A 473 -6.16 24.19 -12.89
CA LEU A 473 -4.73 24.26 -12.59
C LEU A 473 -3.87 24.63 -13.82
N ARG A 474 -4.25 24.17 -15.02
CA ARG A 474 -3.56 24.50 -16.27
C ARG A 474 -3.79 25.95 -16.68
N GLU A 475 -5.01 26.45 -16.57
CA GLU A 475 -5.35 27.85 -16.88
C GLU A 475 -4.58 28.84 -16.02
N ASN A 476 -4.30 28.46 -14.78
CA ASN A 476 -3.47 29.25 -13.85
C ASN A 476 -1.97 28.90 -13.91
N ALA A 477 -1.53 28.15 -14.93
CA ALA A 477 -0.16 27.61 -15.00
C ALA A 477 0.94 28.68 -14.99
N GLU A 478 0.67 29.87 -15.54
CA GLU A 478 1.63 31.00 -15.58
C GLU A 478 1.89 31.62 -14.20
N HIS A 479 0.97 31.40 -13.26
CA HIS A 479 1.02 32.02 -11.92
C HIS A 479 1.37 31.03 -10.80
N LEU A 480 1.36 29.70 -11.09
CA LEU A 480 1.59 28.66 -10.10
C LEU A 480 2.82 27.84 -10.42
N ASP A 481 3.74 27.77 -9.49
CA ASP A 481 4.84 26.82 -9.58
C ASP A 481 4.39 25.36 -9.27
N PRO A 482 5.24 24.36 -9.54
CA PRO A 482 4.88 22.94 -9.30
C PRO A 482 4.52 22.63 -7.84
N LEU A 483 5.19 23.30 -6.89
CA LEU A 483 4.92 23.10 -5.46
C LEU A 483 3.54 23.67 -5.08
N GLU A 484 3.21 24.86 -5.57
CA GLU A 484 1.89 25.48 -5.35
C GLU A 484 0.77 24.64 -5.95
N LYS A 485 0.98 24.10 -7.16
CA LYS A 485 0.04 23.17 -7.79
C LYS A 485 -0.15 21.93 -6.93
N TRP A 486 0.95 21.39 -6.40
CA TRP A 486 0.88 20.21 -5.52
C TRP A 486 0.09 20.49 -4.25
N TYR A 487 0.31 21.62 -3.60
CA TYR A 487 -0.47 22.02 -2.41
C TYR A 487 -1.96 22.19 -2.70
N ARG A 488 -2.31 22.75 -3.87
CA ARG A 488 -3.71 22.84 -4.31
C ARG A 488 -4.32 21.46 -4.59
N ILE A 489 -3.58 20.57 -5.21
CA ILE A 489 -4.01 19.18 -5.46
C ILE A 489 -4.27 18.47 -4.12
N LEU A 490 -3.36 18.58 -3.16
CA LEU A 490 -3.54 18.00 -1.83
C LEU A 490 -4.75 18.59 -1.10
N SER A 491 -4.91 19.90 -1.17
CA SER A 491 -6.05 20.59 -0.55
C SER A 491 -7.39 20.12 -1.11
N GLU A 492 -7.49 19.95 -2.43
CA GLU A 492 -8.71 19.43 -3.05
C GLU A 492 -8.93 17.95 -2.76
N ALA A 493 -7.91 17.11 -2.92
CA ALA A 493 -7.99 15.68 -2.66
C ALA A 493 -8.38 15.38 -1.20
N LEU A 494 -7.97 16.23 -0.28
CA LEU A 494 -8.13 16.05 1.16
C LEU A 494 -9.08 17.07 1.79
N ARG A 495 -9.90 17.76 0.98
CA ARG A 495 -10.77 18.86 1.45
C ARG A 495 -11.68 18.45 2.61
N HIS A 496 -12.15 17.21 2.62
CA HIS A 496 -12.97 16.69 3.74
C HIS A 496 -12.14 16.57 5.02
N PHE A 497 -10.97 15.95 4.95
CA PHE A 497 -10.03 15.80 6.06
C PHE A 497 -9.54 17.15 6.58
N LEU A 498 -9.28 18.09 5.70
CA LEU A 498 -8.82 19.44 6.03
C LEU A 498 -9.97 20.37 6.44
N HIS A 499 -11.22 19.89 6.50
CA HIS A 499 -12.38 20.69 6.80
C HIS A 499 -12.50 21.97 5.97
N GLY A 500 -12.13 21.87 4.66
CA GLY A 500 -12.14 22.98 3.71
C GLY A 500 -10.95 23.93 3.80
N ARG A 501 -10.03 23.72 4.74
CA ARG A 501 -8.79 24.53 4.82
C ARG A 501 -7.88 24.25 3.61
N GLN A 502 -7.17 25.30 3.17
CA GLN A 502 -6.19 25.18 2.11
C GLN A 502 -4.79 25.05 2.72
N LEU A 503 -4.06 24.05 2.28
CA LEU A 503 -2.65 23.91 2.60
C LEU A 503 -1.86 25.05 1.93
N GLN A 504 -0.93 25.63 2.64
CA GLN A 504 -0.08 26.71 2.12
C GLN A 504 1.35 26.18 1.94
N PRO A 505 1.97 26.41 0.77
CA PRO A 505 3.37 26.10 0.62
C PRO A 505 4.21 26.97 1.59
N PRO A 506 5.37 26.46 2.04
CA PRO A 506 6.25 27.25 2.88
C PRO A 506 6.65 28.54 2.18
N LEU A 507 6.66 29.65 2.95
CA LEU A 507 7.07 30.95 2.43
C LEU A 507 8.50 30.85 1.85
N ARG A 508 8.64 31.10 0.57
CA ARG A 508 9.97 31.28 -0.04
C ARG A 508 10.56 32.55 0.48
N LEU A 509 11.60 32.47 1.28
CA LEU A 509 12.47 33.62 1.51
C LEU A 509 13.03 33.97 0.13
N LYS A 510 12.70 35.20 -0.37
CA LYS A 510 13.33 35.71 -1.57
C LYS A 510 14.85 35.73 -1.30
N PRO A 511 15.68 35.18 -2.19
CA PRO A 511 17.11 35.41 -2.05
C PRO A 511 17.35 36.93 -2.00
N ALA A 512 18.09 37.33 -1.00
CA ALA A 512 18.49 38.71 -0.78
C ALA A 512 19.34 39.24 -1.95
#